data_f0264e17799cf9ccc3fcf006604c4349
#
_entry.id   f0264e17799cf9ccc3fcf006604c4349
#
_cell.length_a   1.000
_cell.length_b   1.000
_cell.length_c   1.000
_cell.angle_alpha   90.00
_cell.angle_beta   90.00
_cell.angle_gamma   90.00
#
_symmetry.space_group_name_H-M   'P 1'
#
loop_
_entity.id
_entity.type
_entity.pdbx_description
1 polymer ?
#
loop_
_entity_poly.entity_id
_entity_poly.type
_entity_poly.pdbx_seq_one_letter_code
_entity_poly.pdbx_strand_id
1 'polypeptide(L)'
;MVTIKEIALSVGVSAATVSRVLNYDATLSISAAKRQAIIETAEALNYLTPRHRNRAGNGLAPSPTGGTRVALVHSLTPVQELADPYYVGVRLGIEHRSQALKLDCMKICLGDGMADPSVLAGAAGIIAVGTHVPLEVAFLQRMTRNLVFADVFPSGEILDGVESDLPSATRHLLDALYELGYRRIGFIGGWDTRSGRVEPFGERRCATFLAWMAEKGLADPALCRVGRMRFEDGYALMGQILDEGVAPEVVVTANDNMAIGAYRAIQERGLRIPADIGVVGFNAIPAAQFLSPPLTTIKIHAERIGEIAVDLVNELIVGRDFAKRVMISTDLIWRDSCRRPDETVQADVIHAV
;
A
#
# COMPACT_ATOMS: atom_id res chain seq x y z
N MET A 1 16.42 32.85 11.30
CA MET A 1 16.22 31.43 11.66
C MET A 1 15.94 31.39 13.16
N VAL A 2 14.77 30.90 13.57
CA VAL A 2 14.34 30.93 14.96
C VAL A 2 15.24 30.04 15.84
N THR A 3 15.60 30.53 17.01
CA THR A 3 16.51 29.86 17.93
C THR A 3 15.81 29.47 19.25
N ILE A 4 16.34 28.48 19.96
CA ILE A 4 15.86 28.12 21.31
C ILE A 4 15.81 29.36 22.25
N LYS A 5 16.73 30.31 22.06
CA LYS A 5 16.77 31.53 22.87
C LYS A 5 15.56 32.45 22.64
N GLU A 6 15.07 32.53 21.40
CA GLU A 6 13.88 33.34 21.06
C GLU A 6 12.61 32.71 21.65
N ILE A 7 12.46 31.37 21.59
CA ILE A 7 11.37 30.65 22.23
C ILE A 7 11.42 30.84 23.74
N ALA A 8 12.62 30.74 24.32
CA ALA A 8 12.84 30.92 25.78
C ALA A 8 12.44 32.31 26.26
N LEU A 9 12.77 33.35 25.48
CA LEU A 9 12.37 34.74 25.74
C LEU A 9 10.84 34.93 25.62
N SER A 10 10.21 34.37 24.61
CA SER A 10 8.76 34.47 24.39
C SER A 10 7.94 33.84 25.53
N VAL A 11 8.40 32.71 26.07
CA VAL A 11 7.67 31.94 27.10
C VAL A 11 8.15 32.28 28.54
N GLY A 12 9.24 33.08 28.69
CA GLY A 12 9.79 33.46 29.99
C GLY A 12 10.43 32.29 30.76
N VAL A 13 11.18 31.42 30.04
CA VAL A 13 11.89 30.27 30.61
C VAL A 13 13.34 30.24 30.16
N SER A 14 14.18 29.37 30.76
CA SER A 14 15.55 29.21 30.28
C SER A 14 15.63 28.44 28.96
N ALA A 15 16.66 28.71 28.14
CA ALA A 15 16.91 27.97 26.92
C ALA A 15 17.12 26.46 27.18
N ALA A 16 17.69 26.11 28.34
CA ALA A 16 17.83 24.71 28.76
C ALA A 16 16.48 24.05 29.03
N THR A 17 15.51 24.78 29.61
CA THR A 17 14.15 24.31 29.84
C THR A 17 13.44 24.05 28.51
N VAL A 18 13.52 24.99 27.57
CA VAL A 18 12.96 24.81 26.22
C VAL A 18 13.56 23.58 25.53
N SER A 19 14.88 23.42 25.59
CA SER A 19 15.57 22.27 24.99
C SER A 19 15.11 20.94 25.60
N ARG A 20 14.95 20.86 26.91
CA ARG A 20 14.48 19.64 27.59
C ARG A 20 13.02 19.32 27.26
N VAL A 21 12.14 20.34 27.20
CA VAL A 21 10.73 20.14 26.80
C VAL A 21 10.62 19.64 25.38
N LEU A 22 11.34 20.25 24.42
CA LEU A 22 11.29 19.87 23.00
C LEU A 22 11.99 18.52 22.70
N ASN A 23 12.81 18.02 23.64
CA ASN A 23 13.38 16.67 23.60
C ASN A 23 12.60 15.65 24.44
N TYR A 24 11.37 15.99 24.89
CA TYR A 24 10.47 15.10 25.63
C TYR A 24 11.09 14.54 26.93
N ASP A 25 11.91 15.32 27.64
CA ASP A 25 12.52 14.89 28.89
C ASP A 25 11.46 14.74 29.98
N ALA A 26 11.18 13.48 30.36
CA ALA A 26 10.20 13.15 31.38
C ALA A 26 10.64 13.52 32.81
N THR A 27 11.95 13.72 33.01
CA THR A 27 12.49 14.06 34.34
C THR A 27 12.41 15.56 34.69
N LEU A 28 12.01 16.40 33.69
CA LEU A 28 11.87 17.82 33.86
C LEU A 28 10.59 18.17 34.63
N SER A 29 10.74 18.68 35.86
CA SER A 29 9.64 19.23 36.66
C SER A 29 9.27 20.63 36.16
N ILE A 30 8.18 20.73 35.40
CA ILE A 30 7.62 21.98 34.88
C ILE A 30 6.09 21.86 34.84
N SER A 31 5.35 22.94 35.03
CA SER A 31 3.88 22.92 34.96
C SER A 31 3.41 22.55 33.51
N ALA A 32 2.27 21.85 33.44
CA ALA A 32 1.66 21.46 32.15
C ALA A 32 1.40 22.70 31.27
N ALA A 33 0.92 23.78 31.83
CA ALA A 33 0.66 25.05 31.12
C ALA A 33 1.94 25.64 30.49
N LYS A 34 3.08 25.66 31.21
CA LYS A 34 4.35 26.13 30.65
C LYS A 34 4.92 25.17 29.62
N ARG A 35 4.74 23.84 29.78
CA ARG A 35 5.13 22.85 28.78
C ARG A 35 4.37 23.05 27.46
N GLN A 36 3.05 23.26 27.54
CA GLN A 36 2.20 23.51 26.41
C GLN A 36 2.56 24.81 25.69
N ALA A 37 2.77 25.92 26.45
CA ALA A 37 3.17 27.21 25.88
C ALA A 37 4.51 27.13 25.10
N ILE A 38 5.48 26.33 25.57
CA ILE A 38 6.75 26.11 24.84
C ILE A 38 6.50 25.40 23.52
N ILE A 39 5.65 24.38 23.50
CA ILE A 39 5.33 23.60 22.28
C ILE A 39 4.61 24.50 21.26
N GLU A 40 3.55 25.18 21.67
CA GLU A 40 2.78 26.10 20.81
C GLU A 40 3.64 27.24 20.24
N THR A 41 4.53 27.82 21.06
CA THR A 41 5.45 28.87 20.60
C THR A 41 6.46 28.31 19.59
N ALA A 42 6.97 27.11 19.81
CA ALA A 42 7.89 26.46 18.88
C ALA A 42 7.21 26.15 17.54
N GLU A 43 5.97 25.70 17.55
CA GLU A 43 5.14 25.44 16.36
C GLU A 43 4.79 26.75 15.63
N ALA A 44 4.32 27.78 16.32
CA ALA A 44 3.97 29.07 15.75
C ALA A 44 5.17 29.77 15.09
N LEU A 45 6.37 29.56 15.61
CA LEU A 45 7.62 30.09 15.07
C LEU A 45 8.30 29.15 14.05
N ASN A 46 7.67 28.03 13.67
CA ASN A 46 8.25 27.00 12.82
C ASN A 46 9.66 26.57 13.25
N TYR A 47 9.87 26.43 14.57
CA TYR A 47 11.16 26.05 15.11
C TYR A 47 11.42 24.55 14.89
N LEU A 48 12.45 24.24 14.12
CA LEU A 48 12.95 22.87 13.98
C LEU A 48 14.07 22.63 14.98
N THR A 49 13.92 21.58 15.81
CA THR A 49 14.99 21.17 16.74
C THR A 49 16.27 20.84 15.97
N PRO A 50 17.46 20.93 16.57
CA PRO A 50 18.72 20.55 15.91
C PRO A 50 18.70 19.13 15.32
N ARG A 51 17.96 18.19 15.92
CA ARG A 51 17.69 16.85 15.36
C ARG A 51 16.89 16.91 14.06
N HIS A 52 15.90 17.78 13.96
CA HIS A 52 15.10 17.96 12.73
C HIS A 52 15.83 18.83 11.69
N ARG A 53 16.65 19.80 12.11
CA ARG A 53 17.49 20.61 11.21
C ARG A 53 18.57 19.80 10.51
N ASN A 54 19.23 18.87 11.23
CA ASN A 54 20.20 17.95 10.63
C ASN A 54 19.53 16.93 9.69
N ARG A 55 18.21 16.73 9.79
CA ARG A 55 17.45 15.95 8.80
C ARG A 55 17.04 16.75 7.56
N ALA A 56 16.87 18.06 7.68
CA ALA A 56 16.38 18.90 6.58
C ALA A 56 17.46 19.64 5.79
N GLY A 57 18.71 19.61 6.20
CA GLY A 57 19.71 20.51 5.64
C GLY A 57 21.14 20.05 5.61
N ASN A 58 21.44 18.78 5.38
CA ASN A 58 22.77 18.36 4.85
C ASN A 58 22.69 16.91 4.40
N GLY A 59 23.23 16.64 3.23
CA GLY A 59 23.57 15.30 2.82
C GLY A 59 24.37 14.62 3.93
N LEU A 60 23.85 13.49 4.37
CA LEU A 60 24.52 12.44 5.14
C LEU A 60 25.47 12.84 6.27
N ALA A 61 24.90 13.11 7.44
CA ALA A 61 25.60 12.74 8.67
C ALA A 61 25.47 11.21 8.85
N PRO A 62 26.54 10.49 9.28
CA PRO A 62 26.44 9.07 9.61
C PRO A 62 25.32 8.86 10.63
N SER A 63 24.60 7.73 10.51
CA SER A 63 23.52 7.35 11.44
C SER A 63 24.01 7.52 12.89
N PRO A 64 23.22 8.13 13.79
CA PRO A 64 23.60 8.25 15.19
C PRO A 64 23.87 6.90 15.88
N THR A 65 23.42 5.80 15.25
CA THR A 65 23.53 4.41 15.74
C THR A 65 24.63 3.60 15.05
N GLY A 66 25.35 4.16 14.06
CA GLY A 66 26.36 3.41 13.28
C GLY A 66 25.77 2.28 12.42
N GLY A 67 24.44 2.23 12.24
CA GLY A 67 23.76 1.18 11.48
C GLY A 67 23.82 1.37 9.97
N THR A 68 23.73 0.25 9.23
CA THR A 68 23.56 0.25 7.77
C THR A 68 22.24 0.91 7.40
N ARG A 69 22.27 1.94 6.55
CA ARG A 69 21.07 2.70 6.14
C ARG A 69 20.43 2.08 4.91
N VAL A 70 19.09 1.89 4.95
CA VAL A 70 18.27 1.47 3.83
C VAL A 70 17.22 2.56 3.57
N ALA A 71 17.00 2.91 2.30
CA ALA A 71 15.95 3.85 1.91
C ALA A 71 14.69 3.10 1.47
N LEU A 72 13.57 3.38 2.11
CA LEU A 72 12.23 3.03 1.65
C LEU A 72 11.71 4.13 0.75
N VAL A 73 11.65 3.87 -0.56
CA VAL A 73 11.14 4.82 -1.57
C VAL A 73 9.73 4.41 -1.96
N HIS A 74 8.74 5.25 -1.58
CA HIS A 74 7.33 4.98 -1.84
C HIS A 74 6.83 5.78 -3.04
N SER A 75 6.13 5.12 -3.98
CA SER A 75 5.51 5.77 -5.14
C SER A 75 4.35 6.70 -4.76
N LEU A 76 3.68 6.46 -3.63
CA LEU A 76 2.57 7.27 -3.13
C LEU A 76 3.05 8.44 -2.26
N THR A 77 2.25 9.50 -2.24
CA THR A 77 2.37 10.57 -1.23
C THR A 77 1.97 10.06 0.16
N PRO A 78 2.38 10.73 1.26
CA PRO A 78 1.96 10.35 2.61
C PRO A 78 0.43 10.31 2.80
N VAL A 79 -0.31 11.21 2.14
CA VAL A 79 -1.78 11.26 2.21
C VAL A 79 -2.41 10.06 1.48
N GLN A 80 -1.87 9.70 0.31
CA GLN A 80 -2.36 8.55 -0.45
C GLN A 80 -2.08 7.24 0.29
N GLU A 81 -0.89 7.07 0.88
CA GLU A 81 -0.55 5.90 1.68
C GLU A 81 -1.47 5.77 2.90
N LEU A 82 -1.74 6.87 3.61
CA LEU A 82 -2.63 6.86 4.77
C LEU A 82 -4.07 6.45 4.40
N ALA A 83 -4.51 6.76 3.19
CA ALA A 83 -5.80 6.37 2.66
C ALA A 83 -5.87 4.89 2.20
N ASP A 84 -4.73 4.19 2.15
CA ASP A 84 -4.68 2.79 1.72
C ASP A 84 -4.01 1.89 2.80
N PRO A 85 -4.82 1.21 3.64
CA PRO A 85 -4.31 0.34 4.70
C PRO A 85 -3.38 -0.78 4.22
N TYR A 86 -3.49 -1.19 2.96
CA TYR A 86 -2.59 -2.16 2.35
C TYR A 86 -1.13 -1.67 2.35
N TYR A 87 -0.89 -0.45 1.85
CA TYR A 87 0.46 0.11 1.82
C TYR A 87 1.00 0.48 3.21
N VAL A 88 0.10 0.83 4.15
CA VAL A 88 0.48 0.94 5.57
C VAL A 88 1.01 -0.39 6.09
N GLY A 89 0.36 -1.52 5.75
CA GLY A 89 0.83 -2.86 6.11
C GLY A 89 2.20 -3.19 5.52
N VAL A 90 2.43 -2.93 4.23
CA VAL A 90 3.75 -3.13 3.59
C VAL A 90 4.83 -2.32 4.32
N ARG A 91 4.57 -1.05 4.61
CA ARG A 91 5.51 -0.20 5.35
C ARG A 91 5.80 -0.73 6.75
N LEU A 92 4.78 -1.15 7.50
CA LEU A 92 4.97 -1.71 8.84
C LEU A 92 5.85 -2.97 8.80
N GLY A 93 5.66 -3.85 7.82
CA GLY A 93 6.53 -5.02 7.61
C GLY A 93 7.98 -4.61 7.36
N ILE A 94 8.22 -3.58 6.52
CA ILE A 94 9.57 -3.04 6.27
C ILE A 94 10.17 -2.47 7.55
N GLU A 95 9.44 -1.65 8.30
CA GLU A 95 9.91 -1.01 9.52
C GLU A 95 10.27 -2.05 10.61
N HIS A 96 9.36 -3.01 10.87
CA HIS A 96 9.57 -4.08 11.87
C HIS A 96 10.78 -4.95 11.50
N ARG A 97 10.89 -5.37 10.23
CA ARG A 97 12.01 -6.23 9.81
C ARG A 97 13.34 -5.47 9.81
N SER A 98 13.34 -4.22 9.37
CA SER A 98 14.52 -3.36 9.45
C SER A 98 15.01 -3.19 10.89
N GLN A 99 14.10 -2.97 11.83
CA GLN A 99 14.42 -2.89 13.26
C GLN A 99 15.03 -4.20 13.78
N ALA A 100 14.46 -5.36 13.41
CA ALA A 100 14.98 -6.67 13.81
C ALA A 100 16.41 -6.93 13.30
N LEU A 101 16.73 -6.45 12.09
CA LEU A 101 18.06 -6.54 11.48
C LEU A 101 18.99 -5.37 11.84
N LYS A 102 18.55 -4.44 12.69
CA LYS A 102 19.30 -3.22 13.08
C LYS A 102 19.68 -2.33 11.89
N LEU A 103 18.84 -2.31 10.85
CA LEU A 103 18.98 -1.41 9.72
C LEU A 103 18.31 -0.06 10.05
N ASP A 104 18.95 1.05 9.65
CA ASP A 104 18.36 2.40 9.76
C ASP A 104 17.49 2.66 8.53
N CYS A 105 16.18 2.51 8.67
CA CYS A 105 15.24 2.68 7.57
C CYS A 105 14.79 4.14 7.45
N MET A 106 15.07 4.77 6.29
CA MET A 106 14.67 6.13 5.97
C MET A 106 13.58 6.11 4.90
N LYS A 107 12.39 6.68 5.21
CA LYS A 107 11.28 6.77 4.27
C LYS A 107 11.35 8.03 3.41
N ILE A 108 11.13 7.85 2.10
CA ILE A 108 11.03 8.89 1.08
C ILE A 108 9.77 8.62 0.27
N CYS A 109 8.94 9.64 0.07
CA CYS A 109 7.78 9.57 -0.82
C CYS A 109 8.11 10.35 -2.09
N LEU A 110 7.97 9.73 -3.26
CA LEU A 110 8.20 10.41 -4.54
C LEU A 110 7.04 11.35 -4.86
N GLY A 111 5.80 10.94 -4.57
CA GLY A 111 4.62 11.72 -4.92
C GLY A 111 4.57 12.01 -6.42
N ASP A 112 4.45 13.29 -6.77
CA ASP A 112 4.42 13.73 -8.18
C ASP A 112 5.81 14.11 -8.73
N GLY A 113 6.90 13.76 -8.03
CA GLY A 113 8.25 14.15 -8.42
C GLY A 113 9.33 13.16 -8.05
N MET A 114 10.50 13.28 -8.70
CA MET A 114 11.67 12.44 -8.39
C MET A 114 12.30 12.89 -7.07
N ALA A 115 12.81 11.92 -6.30
CA ALA A 115 13.57 12.22 -5.08
C ALA A 115 14.86 13.01 -5.42
N ASP A 116 15.25 13.90 -4.51
CA ASP A 116 16.56 14.53 -4.58
C ASP A 116 17.65 13.43 -4.44
N PRO A 117 18.55 13.28 -5.42
CA PRO A 117 19.64 12.31 -5.35
C PRO A 117 20.45 12.37 -4.05
N SER A 118 20.61 13.57 -3.48
CA SER A 118 21.35 13.78 -2.23
C SER A 118 20.72 13.07 -1.03
N VAL A 119 19.40 12.87 -1.05
CA VAL A 119 18.66 12.20 0.03
C VAL A 119 18.88 10.68 -0.01
N LEU A 120 19.10 10.12 -1.20
CA LEU A 120 19.41 8.70 -1.40
C LEU A 120 20.90 8.40 -1.30
N ALA A 121 21.75 9.42 -1.43
CA ALA A 121 23.19 9.24 -1.35
C ALA A 121 23.58 8.66 0.02
N GLY A 122 24.35 7.55 0.02
CA GLY A 122 24.78 6.82 1.23
C GLY A 122 23.79 5.82 1.80
N ALA A 123 22.65 5.57 1.17
CA ALA A 123 21.86 4.38 1.45
C ALA A 123 22.62 3.14 0.92
N ALA A 124 22.80 2.14 1.78
CA ALA A 124 23.44 0.87 1.39
C ALA A 124 22.54 0.05 0.46
N GLY A 125 21.23 0.27 0.51
CA GLY A 125 20.23 -0.34 -0.35
C GLY A 125 18.93 0.47 -0.41
N ILE A 126 18.12 0.20 -1.42
CA ILE A 126 16.82 0.85 -1.65
C ILE A 126 15.72 -0.22 -1.77
N ILE A 127 14.62 0.00 -1.08
CA ILE A 127 13.36 -0.75 -1.26
C ILE A 127 12.36 0.21 -1.91
N ALA A 128 11.97 -0.07 -3.15
CA ALA A 128 11.00 0.70 -3.92
C ALA A 128 9.61 0.07 -3.78
N VAL A 129 8.65 0.78 -3.17
CA VAL A 129 7.31 0.27 -2.85
C VAL A 129 6.28 0.85 -3.79
N GLY A 130 5.43 -0.02 -4.34
CA GLY A 130 4.35 0.32 -5.24
C GLY A 130 4.78 0.39 -6.72
N THR A 131 4.00 1.10 -7.53
CA THR A 131 4.23 1.19 -8.98
C THR A 131 5.22 2.30 -9.30
N HIS A 132 6.30 1.94 -9.98
CA HIS A 132 7.31 2.88 -10.47
C HIS A 132 7.38 2.86 -11.98
N VAL A 133 7.39 4.04 -12.60
CA VAL A 133 7.53 4.20 -14.06
C VAL A 133 8.99 4.01 -14.50
N PRO A 134 9.27 3.69 -15.79
CA PRO A 134 10.63 3.38 -16.26
C PRO A 134 11.68 4.46 -15.94
N LEU A 135 11.29 5.73 -15.93
CA LEU A 135 12.20 6.83 -15.58
C LEU A 135 12.63 6.77 -14.13
N GLU A 136 11.70 6.46 -13.20
CA GLU A 136 11.98 6.28 -11.78
C GLU A 136 12.84 5.05 -11.54
N VAL A 137 12.51 3.93 -12.19
CA VAL A 137 13.31 2.68 -12.13
C VAL A 137 14.75 2.97 -12.54
N ALA A 138 14.97 3.60 -13.70
CA ALA A 138 16.29 3.95 -14.19
C ALA A 138 17.03 4.93 -13.28
N PHE A 139 16.31 5.82 -12.60
CA PHE A 139 16.88 6.71 -11.59
C PHE A 139 17.35 5.91 -10.36
N LEU A 140 16.51 5.04 -9.79
CA LEU A 140 16.83 4.25 -8.61
C LEU A 140 18.00 3.29 -8.87
N GLN A 141 18.09 2.68 -10.06
CA GLN A 141 19.22 1.83 -10.48
C GLN A 141 20.54 2.58 -10.55
N ARG A 142 20.53 3.87 -10.91
CA ARG A 142 21.76 4.70 -10.87
C ARG A 142 22.22 5.02 -9.44
N MET A 143 21.29 5.03 -8.48
CA MET A 143 21.60 5.36 -7.08
C MET A 143 22.26 4.20 -6.34
N THR A 144 21.86 2.94 -6.63
CA THR A 144 22.41 1.75 -5.97
C THR A 144 22.25 0.50 -6.81
N ARG A 145 23.13 -0.50 -6.60
CA ARG A 145 22.96 -1.86 -7.11
C ARG A 145 22.05 -2.71 -6.22
N ASN A 146 21.92 -2.32 -4.94
CA ASN A 146 21.12 -3.04 -3.95
C ASN A 146 19.69 -2.48 -3.97
N LEU A 147 18.95 -2.76 -5.05
CA LEU A 147 17.59 -2.27 -5.30
C LEU A 147 16.63 -3.44 -5.31
N VAL A 148 15.56 -3.32 -4.50
CA VAL A 148 14.49 -4.31 -4.39
C VAL A 148 13.14 -3.63 -4.61
N PHE A 149 12.26 -4.25 -5.38
CA PHE A 149 10.88 -3.79 -5.59
C PHE A 149 9.92 -4.58 -4.70
N ALA A 150 9.03 -3.88 -4.01
CA ALA A 150 7.99 -4.45 -3.17
C ALA A 150 6.61 -4.09 -3.73
N ASP A 151 5.73 -5.10 -3.85
CA ASP A 151 4.37 -5.04 -4.36
C ASP A 151 4.24 -5.17 -5.89
N VAL A 152 5.07 -4.47 -6.67
CA VAL A 152 4.95 -4.47 -8.14
C VAL A 152 6.33 -4.60 -8.79
N PHE A 153 6.51 -5.61 -9.63
CA PHE A 153 7.72 -5.70 -10.47
C PHE A 153 7.65 -4.70 -11.61
N PRO A 154 8.73 -3.92 -11.84
CA PRO A 154 8.80 -3.06 -13.01
C PRO A 154 8.79 -3.88 -14.32
N SER A 155 8.27 -3.26 -15.39
CA SER A 155 8.20 -3.89 -16.70
C SER A 155 9.59 -4.04 -17.33
N GLY A 156 9.84 -5.19 -17.96
CA GLY A 156 10.95 -5.37 -18.91
C GLY A 156 12.30 -5.77 -18.31
N GLU A 157 12.54 -5.68 -17.01
CA GLU A 157 13.84 -5.98 -16.40
C GLU A 157 13.75 -7.07 -15.32
N ILE A 158 14.83 -7.87 -15.20
CA ILE A 158 14.97 -8.86 -14.13
C ILE A 158 15.64 -8.16 -12.93
N LEU A 159 14.83 -7.62 -12.04
CA LEU A 159 15.24 -6.97 -10.82
C LEU A 159 14.77 -7.76 -9.60
N ASP A 160 15.44 -7.56 -8.49
CA ASP A 160 15.02 -8.14 -7.22
C ASP A 160 13.67 -7.60 -6.78
N GLY A 161 12.84 -8.47 -6.22
CA GLY A 161 11.57 -8.00 -5.68
C GLY A 161 10.69 -9.10 -5.10
N VAL A 162 9.60 -8.64 -4.51
CA VAL A 162 8.56 -9.46 -3.93
C VAL A 162 7.20 -8.90 -4.28
N GLU A 163 6.29 -9.75 -4.72
CA GLU A 163 4.88 -9.39 -5.01
C GLU A 163 3.95 -10.57 -4.73
N SER A 164 2.65 -10.31 -4.74
CA SER A 164 1.64 -11.37 -4.70
C SER A 164 1.28 -11.86 -6.10
N ASP A 165 0.94 -13.16 -6.21
CA ASP A 165 0.47 -13.75 -7.46
C ASP A 165 -1.00 -13.37 -7.71
N LEU A 166 -1.21 -12.11 -8.09
CA LEU A 166 -2.56 -11.58 -8.38
C LEU A 166 -3.26 -12.27 -9.55
N PRO A 167 -2.58 -12.65 -10.66
CA PRO A 167 -3.21 -13.42 -11.72
C PRO A 167 -3.77 -14.76 -11.25
N SER A 168 -2.98 -15.56 -10.54
CA SER A 168 -3.44 -16.85 -10.02
C SER A 168 -4.58 -16.67 -9.00
N ALA A 169 -4.46 -15.68 -8.11
CA ALA A 169 -5.51 -15.35 -7.15
C ALA A 169 -6.82 -14.96 -7.83
N THR A 170 -6.74 -14.15 -8.89
CA THR A 170 -7.92 -13.73 -9.67
C THR A 170 -8.56 -14.91 -10.38
N ARG A 171 -7.76 -15.78 -11.01
CA ARG A 171 -8.26 -16.98 -11.70
C ARG A 171 -8.96 -17.91 -10.71
N HIS A 172 -8.34 -18.24 -9.58
CA HIS A 172 -8.94 -19.09 -8.53
C HIS A 172 -10.24 -18.51 -7.99
N LEU A 173 -10.30 -17.18 -7.76
CA LEU A 173 -11.53 -16.53 -7.35
C LEU A 173 -12.63 -16.68 -8.40
N LEU A 174 -12.33 -16.44 -9.69
CA LEU A 174 -13.29 -16.53 -10.77
C LEU A 174 -13.78 -17.98 -10.98
N ASP A 175 -12.91 -18.96 -10.86
CA ASP A 175 -13.28 -20.39 -10.92
C ASP A 175 -14.25 -20.73 -9.76
N ALA A 176 -13.95 -20.29 -8.53
CA ALA A 176 -14.82 -20.51 -7.38
C ALA A 176 -16.19 -19.81 -7.54
N LEU A 177 -16.24 -18.57 -8.05
CA LEU A 177 -17.50 -17.89 -8.33
C LEU A 177 -18.31 -18.60 -9.42
N TYR A 178 -17.64 -19.10 -10.45
CA TYR A 178 -18.27 -19.88 -11.51
C TYR A 178 -18.87 -21.19 -11.00
N GLU A 179 -18.18 -21.91 -10.12
CA GLU A 179 -18.66 -23.13 -9.46
C GLU A 179 -19.88 -22.86 -8.57
N LEU A 180 -19.94 -21.69 -7.93
CA LEU A 180 -21.11 -21.20 -7.19
C LEU A 180 -22.29 -20.78 -8.07
N GLY A 181 -22.17 -20.93 -9.40
CA GLY A 181 -23.24 -20.66 -10.36
C GLY A 181 -23.32 -19.24 -10.88
N TYR A 182 -22.35 -18.35 -10.55
CA TYR A 182 -22.29 -17.03 -11.13
C TYR A 182 -21.89 -17.07 -12.60
N ARG A 183 -22.55 -16.31 -13.46
CA ARG A 183 -22.28 -16.22 -14.89
C ARG A 183 -22.09 -14.77 -15.36
N ARG A 184 -22.85 -13.83 -14.82
CA ARG A 184 -22.69 -12.40 -15.08
C ARG A 184 -21.80 -11.80 -14.00
N ILE A 185 -20.50 -11.94 -14.18
CA ILE A 185 -19.48 -11.44 -13.25
C ILE A 185 -18.98 -10.09 -13.76
N GLY A 186 -19.11 -9.05 -12.93
CA GLY A 186 -18.57 -7.73 -13.21
C GLY A 186 -17.18 -7.53 -12.61
N PHE A 187 -16.43 -6.56 -13.14
CA PHE A 187 -15.14 -6.15 -12.61
C PHE A 187 -15.03 -4.62 -12.55
N ILE A 188 -14.59 -4.10 -11.40
CA ILE A 188 -14.16 -2.71 -11.28
C ILE A 188 -12.73 -2.66 -10.73
N GLY A 189 -11.86 -1.92 -11.42
CA GLY A 189 -10.44 -1.95 -11.07
C GLY A 189 -9.65 -0.72 -11.50
N GLY A 190 -8.33 -0.86 -11.46
CA GLY A 190 -7.39 0.20 -11.75
C GLY A 190 -6.77 0.13 -13.13
N TRP A 191 -6.21 1.24 -13.54
CA TRP A 191 -5.35 1.33 -14.71
C TRP A 191 -3.96 0.75 -14.41
N ASP A 192 -3.28 0.21 -15.41
CA ASP A 192 -1.84 -0.04 -15.34
C ASP A 192 -1.07 1.22 -15.78
N THR A 193 -0.07 1.60 -15.00
CA THR A 193 0.81 2.75 -15.31
C THR A 193 2.30 2.37 -15.33
N ARG A 194 2.62 1.07 -15.22
CA ARG A 194 4.01 0.56 -15.15
C ARG A 194 4.84 0.88 -16.38
N SER A 195 4.21 1.02 -17.54
CA SER A 195 4.90 1.42 -18.78
C SER A 195 5.23 2.92 -18.86
N GLY A 196 4.79 3.73 -17.89
CA GLY A 196 4.82 5.19 -17.95
C GLY A 196 3.66 5.81 -18.74
N ARG A 197 2.71 4.98 -19.20
CA ARG A 197 1.47 5.38 -19.85
C ARG A 197 0.29 4.74 -19.14
N VAL A 198 -0.88 5.33 -19.28
CA VAL A 198 -2.11 4.73 -18.76
C VAL A 198 -2.56 3.64 -19.73
N GLU A 199 -2.58 2.41 -19.26
CA GLU A 199 -3.12 1.25 -19.95
C GLU A 199 -4.41 0.82 -19.24
N PRO A 200 -5.60 1.16 -19.75
CA PRO A 200 -6.85 1.00 -19.00
C PRO A 200 -7.08 -0.44 -18.52
N PHE A 201 -6.81 -1.45 -19.34
CA PHE A 201 -7.07 -2.85 -19.00
C PHE A 201 -5.79 -3.67 -18.77
N GLY A 202 -4.65 -3.02 -18.58
CA GLY A 202 -3.35 -3.65 -18.39
C GLY A 202 -3.08 -4.12 -16.96
N GLU A 203 -3.84 -3.66 -15.97
CA GLU A 203 -3.68 -4.10 -14.58
C GLU A 203 -3.94 -5.62 -14.48
N ARG A 204 -3.08 -6.34 -13.75
CA ARG A 204 -2.97 -7.80 -13.81
C ARG A 204 -4.26 -8.53 -13.45
N ARG A 205 -5.03 -8.06 -12.46
CA ARG A 205 -6.34 -8.63 -12.10
C ARG A 205 -7.35 -8.38 -13.21
N CYS A 206 -7.38 -7.18 -13.77
CA CYS A 206 -8.26 -6.82 -14.88
C CYS A 206 -7.94 -7.65 -16.15
N ALA A 207 -6.67 -7.72 -16.53
CA ALA A 207 -6.24 -8.51 -17.70
C ALA A 207 -6.58 -10.00 -17.51
N THR A 208 -6.36 -10.54 -16.31
CA THR A 208 -6.73 -11.94 -15.99
C THR A 208 -8.24 -12.15 -16.03
N PHE A 209 -9.02 -11.23 -15.48
CA PHE A 209 -10.48 -11.27 -15.53
C PHE A 209 -10.98 -11.32 -16.98
N LEU A 210 -10.52 -10.40 -17.83
CA LEU A 210 -10.94 -10.33 -19.23
C LEU A 210 -10.57 -11.59 -20.01
N ALA A 211 -9.36 -12.12 -19.82
CA ALA A 211 -8.91 -13.35 -20.45
C ALA A 211 -9.76 -14.55 -20.01
N TRP A 212 -10.03 -14.68 -18.70
CA TRP A 212 -10.84 -15.76 -18.14
C TRP A 212 -12.29 -15.70 -18.62
N MET A 213 -12.91 -14.50 -18.63
CA MET A 213 -14.28 -14.31 -19.14
C MET A 213 -14.38 -14.69 -20.63
N ALA A 214 -13.36 -14.35 -21.43
CA ALA A 214 -13.30 -14.75 -22.84
C ALA A 214 -13.16 -16.27 -23.00
N GLU A 215 -12.30 -16.94 -22.22
CA GLU A 215 -12.14 -18.39 -22.20
C GLU A 215 -13.46 -19.12 -21.89
N LYS A 216 -14.27 -18.56 -20.99
CA LYS A 216 -15.57 -19.14 -20.62
C LYS A 216 -16.72 -18.74 -21.54
N GLY A 217 -16.50 -17.87 -22.53
CA GLY A 217 -17.55 -17.35 -23.40
C GLY A 217 -18.56 -16.43 -22.68
N LEU A 218 -18.13 -15.79 -21.58
CA LEU A 218 -18.94 -14.93 -20.72
C LEU A 218 -18.56 -13.45 -20.83
N ALA A 219 -17.70 -13.07 -21.76
CA ALA A 219 -17.20 -11.71 -21.89
C ALA A 219 -18.33 -10.72 -22.21
N ASP A 220 -18.50 -9.72 -21.34
CA ASP A 220 -19.39 -8.58 -21.53
C ASP A 220 -18.63 -7.29 -21.22
N PRO A 221 -18.30 -6.47 -22.24
CA PRO A 221 -17.58 -5.21 -22.02
C PRO A 221 -18.34 -4.20 -21.13
N ALA A 222 -19.66 -4.30 -21.04
CA ALA A 222 -20.46 -3.44 -20.17
C ALA A 222 -20.21 -3.70 -18.69
N LEU A 223 -19.73 -4.88 -18.33
CA LEU A 223 -19.48 -5.30 -16.95
C LEU A 223 -18.03 -5.03 -16.46
N CYS A 224 -17.16 -4.46 -17.29
CA CYS A 224 -15.78 -4.14 -16.89
C CYS A 224 -15.55 -2.63 -16.95
N ARG A 225 -15.21 -2.03 -15.80
CA ARG A 225 -14.89 -0.61 -15.68
C ARG A 225 -13.60 -0.42 -14.90
N VAL A 226 -12.79 0.54 -15.34
CA VAL A 226 -11.50 0.83 -14.71
C VAL A 226 -11.28 2.33 -14.50
N GLY A 227 -10.56 2.67 -13.42
CA GLY A 227 -10.27 4.04 -13.05
C GLY A 227 -9.03 4.10 -12.16
N ARG A 228 -9.05 4.94 -11.15
CA ARG A 228 -8.08 4.92 -10.05
C ARG A 228 -8.58 3.96 -8.98
N MET A 229 -7.67 3.44 -8.13
CA MET A 229 -8.03 2.43 -7.11
C MET A 229 -8.48 3.06 -5.78
N ARG A 230 -9.43 4.00 -5.81
CA ARG A 230 -9.91 4.74 -4.64
C ARG A 230 -11.38 4.42 -4.34
N PHE A 231 -11.84 4.81 -3.15
CA PHE A 231 -13.26 4.67 -2.74
C PHE A 231 -14.21 5.33 -3.72
N GLU A 232 -13.89 6.57 -4.13
CA GLU A 232 -14.73 7.37 -5.04
C GLU A 232 -14.84 6.72 -6.42
N ASP A 233 -13.73 6.12 -6.90
CA ASP A 233 -13.73 5.41 -8.19
C ASP A 233 -14.60 4.15 -8.10
N GLY A 234 -14.52 3.40 -6.98
CA GLY A 234 -15.39 2.25 -6.75
C GLY A 234 -16.87 2.60 -6.78
N TYR A 235 -17.23 3.72 -6.13
CA TYR A 235 -18.60 4.25 -6.16
C TYR A 235 -19.04 4.66 -7.57
N ALA A 236 -18.22 5.45 -8.26
CA ALA A 236 -18.57 5.98 -9.59
C ALA A 236 -18.66 4.87 -10.64
N LEU A 237 -17.68 3.94 -10.68
CA LEU A 237 -17.63 2.86 -11.66
C LEU A 237 -18.76 1.84 -11.46
N MET A 238 -19.10 1.51 -10.21
CA MET A 238 -20.25 0.67 -9.92
C MET A 238 -21.56 1.36 -10.31
N GLY A 239 -21.67 2.66 -10.03
CA GLY A 239 -22.80 3.47 -10.47
C GLY A 239 -23.00 3.43 -11.98
N GLN A 240 -21.95 3.59 -12.77
CA GLN A 240 -22.00 3.50 -14.24
C GLN A 240 -22.53 2.15 -14.72
N ILE A 241 -22.04 1.03 -14.17
CA ILE A 241 -22.53 -0.31 -14.54
C ILE A 241 -24.03 -0.43 -14.27
N LEU A 242 -24.50 0.04 -13.11
CA LEU A 242 -25.90 -0.05 -12.71
C LEU A 242 -26.81 0.85 -13.55
N ASP A 243 -26.35 2.04 -13.90
CA ASP A 243 -27.12 3.03 -14.67
C ASP A 243 -27.28 2.62 -16.16
N GLU A 244 -26.39 1.76 -16.68
CA GLU A 244 -26.52 1.16 -18.01
C GLU A 244 -27.56 0.01 -18.06
N GLY A 245 -28.15 -0.34 -16.93
CA GLY A 245 -29.20 -1.37 -16.84
C GLY A 245 -28.72 -2.81 -16.91
N VAL A 246 -27.40 -3.04 -16.91
CA VAL A 246 -26.77 -4.37 -16.95
C VAL A 246 -26.23 -4.69 -15.56
N ALA A 247 -27.09 -5.20 -14.67
CA ALA A 247 -26.66 -5.56 -13.33
C ALA A 247 -25.87 -6.88 -13.34
N PRO A 248 -24.61 -6.92 -12.82
CA PRO A 248 -23.90 -8.17 -12.59
C PRO A 248 -24.56 -8.97 -11.46
N GLU A 249 -24.37 -10.29 -11.44
CA GLU A 249 -24.76 -11.13 -10.29
C GLU A 249 -23.76 -10.99 -9.14
N VAL A 250 -22.51 -10.74 -9.48
CA VAL A 250 -21.40 -10.44 -8.54
C VAL A 250 -20.41 -9.50 -9.21
N VAL A 251 -19.86 -8.55 -8.44
CA VAL A 251 -18.77 -7.68 -8.90
C VAL A 251 -17.50 -7.99 -8.13
N VAL A 252 -16.41 -8.20 -8.86
CA VAL A 252 -15.04 -8.31 -8.34
C VAL A 252 -14.41 -6.93 -8.38
N THR A 253 -13.89 -6.47 -7.27
CA THR A 253 -13.23 -5.17 -7.16
C THR A 253 -11.71 -5.37 -7.01
N ALA A 254 -10.90 -4.54 -7.65
CA ALA A 254 -9.44 -4.68 -7.59
C ALA A 254 -8.87 -4.47 -6.18
N ASN A 255 -9.57 -3.77 -5.28
CA ASN A 255 -9.22 -3.70 -3.86
C ASN A 255 -10.46 -3.44 -3.00
N ASP A 256 -10.31 -3.59 -1.69
CA ASP A 256 -11.41 -3.41 -0.72
C ASP A 256 -11.85 -1.93 -0.60
N ASN A 257 -10.98 -0.96 -0.88
CA ASN A 257 -11.37 0.44 -0.92
C ASN A 257 -12.44 0.69 -2.01
N MET A 258 -12.23 0.10 -3.20
CA MET A 258 -13.23 0.15 -4.28
C MET A 258 -14.48 -0.63 -3.91
N ALA A 259 -14.36 -1.78 -3.20
CA ALA A 259 -15.52 -2.53 -2.71
C ALA A 259 -16.39 -1.67 -1.79
N ILE A 260 -15.81 -0.92 -0.87
CA ILE A 260 -16.53 0.01 0.02
C ILE A 260 -17.33 1.04 -0.82
N GLY A 261 -16.71 1.60 -1.84
CA GLY A 261 -17.38 2.50 -2.78
C GLY A 261 -18.53 1.82 -3.53
N ALA A 262 -18.33 0.59 -4.02
CA ALA A 262 -19.34 -0.21 -4.70
C ALA A 262 -20.53 -0.54 -3.80
N TYR A 263 -20.28 -0.89 -2.52
CA TYR A 263 -21.35 -1.11 -1.53
C TYR A 263 -22.27 0.09 -1.45
N ARG A 264 -21.72 1.29 -1.32
CA ARG A 264 -22.50 2.51 -1.27
C ARG A 264 -23.33 2.72 -2.53
N ALA A 265 -22.73 2.55 -3.72
CA ALA A 265 -23.45 2.71 -5.00
C ALA A 265 -24.62 1.74 -5.16
N ILE A 266 -24.44 0.47 -4.72
CA ILE A 266 -25.46 -0.58 -4.75
C ILE A 266 -26.60 -0.24 -3.76
N GLN A 267 -26.27 0.08 -2.51
CA GLN A 267 -27.24 0.33 -1.44
C GLN A 267 -28.05 1.62 -1.67
N GLU A 268 -27.44 2.69 -2.19
CA GLU A 268 -28.14 3.93 -2.54
C GLU A 268 -29.20 3.73 -3.65
N ARG A 269 -29.07 2.68 -4.46
CA ARG A 269 -30.07 2.28 -5.47
C ARG A 269 -31.09 1.28 -4.95
N GLY A 270 -31.10 1.00 -3.64
CA GLY A 270 -32.02 0.09 -2.99
C GLY A 270 -31.73 -1.40 -3.25
N LEU A 271 -30.60 -1.73 -3.85
CA LEU A 271 -30.16 -3.11 -4.11
C LEU A 271 -29.49 -3.71 -2.88
N ARG A 272 -29.67 -5.01 -2.69
CA ARG A 272 -29.19 -5.75 -1.52
C ARG A 272 -27.95 -6.56 -1.85
N ILE A 273 -26.99 -6.54 -0.94
CA ILE A 273 -25.80 -7.40 -0.98
C ILE A 273 -26.01 -8.54 0.03
N PRO A 274 -25.88 -9.80 -0.34
CA PRO A 274 -25.58 -10.35 -1.67
C PRO A 274 -26.83 -10.70 -2.50
N ALA A 275 -28.03 -10.41 -2.00
CA ALA A 275 -29.29 -10.96 -2.56
C ALA A 275 -29.52 -10.54 -4.01
N ASP A 276 -29.22 -9.29 -4.36
CA ASP A 276 -29.38 -8.74 -5.70
C ASP A 276 -28.03 -8.71 -6.44
N ILE A 277 -26.92 -8.31 -5.76
CA ILE A 277 -25.57 -8.25 -6.31
C ILE A 277 -24.58 -8.68 -5.24
N GLY A 278 -23.73 -9.69 -5.53
CA GLY A 278 -22.59 -10.04 -4.71
C GLY A 278 -21.42 -9.06 -4.90
N VAL A 279 -20.56 -8.91 -3.89
CA VAL A 279 -19.32 -8.10 -3.98
C VAL A 279 -18.16 -8.89 -3.42
N VAL A 280 -17.02 -8.89 -4.13
CA VAL A 280 -15.78 -9.52 -3.69
C VAL A 280 -14.62 -8.53 -3.87
N GLY A 281 -13.73 -8.44 -2.86
CA GLY A 281 -12.59 -7.53 -2.84
C GLY A 281 -11.23 -8.20 -2.90
N PHE A 282 -10.20 -7.39 -2.76
CA PHE A 282 -8.80 -7.77 -2.58
C PHE A 282 -8.17 -6.91 -1.48
N ASN A 283 -7.22 -7.45 -0.77
CA ASN A 283 -6.34 -6.95 0.29
C ASN A 283 -6.73 -7.45 1.69
N ALA A 284 -7.99 -7.71 1.98
CA ALA A 284 -8.53 -8.02 3.30
C ALA A 284 -8.18 -6.94 4.34
N ILE A 285 -8.42 -5.65 3.98
CA ILE A 285 -8.20 -4.55 4.92
C ILE A 285 -9.07 -4.71 6.18
N PRO A 286 -8.65 -4.17 7.35
CA PRO A 286 -9.40 -4.34 8.61
C PRO A 286 -10.87 -3.92 8.53
N ALA A 287 -11.21 -2.90 7.73
CA ALA A 287 -12.58 -2.42 7.57
C ALA A 287 -13.50 -3.43 6.84
N ALA A 288 -12.94 -4.32 6.00
CA ALA A 288 -13.72 -5.25 5.18
C ALA A 288 -14.64 -6.18 5.99
N GLN A 289 -14.23 -6.58 7.20
CA GLN A 289 -15.02 -7.46 8.08
C GLN A 289 -16.17 -6.73 8.77
N PHE A 290 -16.17 -5.40 8.80
CA PHE A 290 -17.19 -4.57 9.45
C PHE A 290 -18.20 -3.98 8.48
N LEU A 291 -18.07 -4.27 7.18
CA LEU A 291 -19.11 -3.92 6.21
C LEU A 291 -20.40 -4.71 6.48
N SER A 292 -21.51 -4.23 5.99
CA SER A 292 -22.82 -4.90 6.12
C SER A 292 -23.38 -5.24 4.74
N PRO A 293 -23.32 -6.54 4.38
CA PRO A 293 -22.70 -7.68 5.05
C PRO A 293 -21.15 -7.63 5.03
N PRO A 294 -20.45 -8.45 5.85
CA PRO A 294 -18.98 -8.55 5.81
C PRO A 294 -18.45 -8.97 4.44
N LEU A 295 -17.39 -8.31 3.96
CA LEU A 295 -16.86 -8.47 2.60
C LEU A 295 -16.02 -9.75 2.44
N THR A 296 -16.40 -10.62 1.50
CA THR A 296 -15.56 -11.68 0.94
C THR A 296 -14.39 -11.04 0.18
N THR A 297 -13.17 -11.46 0.43
CA THR A 297 -11.99 -10.80 -0.14
C THR A 297 -10.80 -11.73 -0.25
N ILE A 298 -9.92 -11.46 -1.19
CA ILE A 298 -8.59 -12.09 -1.27
C ILE A 298 -7.66 -11.39 -0.29
N LYS A 299 -7.13 -12.12 0.69
CA LYS A 299 -6.11 -11.61 1.59
C LYS A 299 -4.76 -11.58 0.91
N ILE A 300 -4.17 -10.40 0.85
CA ILE A 300 -2.78 -10.18 0.47
C ILE A 300 -1.97 -9.95 1.75
N HIS A 301 -0.84 -10.66 1.88
CA HIS A 301 0.00 -10.59 3.06
C HIS A 301 0.93 -9.37 3.03
N ALA A 302 0.36 -8.17 3.16
CA ALA A 302 1.07 -6.89 2.99
C ALA A 302 2.32 -6.76 3.87
N GLU A 303 2.24 -7.09 5.17
CA GLU A 303 3.38 -7.05 6.08
C GLU A 303 4.49 -8.01 5.65
N ARG A 304 4.13 -9.22 5.16
CA ARG A 304 5.11 -10.20 4.67
C ARG A 304 5.84 -9.73 3.41
N ILE A 305 5.15 -9.00 2.51
CA ILE A 305 5.80 -8.35 1.38
C ILE A 305 6.89 -7.40 1.88
N GLY A 306 6.56 -6.58 2.88
CA GLY A 306 7.52 -5.66 3.49
C GLY A 306 8.72 -6.36 4.15
N GLU A 307 8.47 -7.39 4.95
CA GLU A 307 9.51 -8.17 5.62
C GLU A 307 10.47 -8.82 4.61
N ILE A 308 9.93 -9.49 3.59
CA ILE A 308 10.73 -10.16 2.55
C ILE A 308 11.53 -9.14 1.72
N ALA A 309 10.98 -7.96 1.43
CA ALA A 309 11.73 -6.92 0.73
C ALA A 309 12.98 -6.48 1.51
N VAL A 310 12.88 -6.40 2.85
CA VAL A 310 14.05 -6.11 3.71
C VAL A 310 15.04 -7.25 3.71
N ASP A 311 14.60 -8.51 3.76
CA ASP A 311 15.50 -9.66 3.67
C ASP A 311 16.24 -9.68 2.33
N LEU A 312 15.55 -9.43 1.22
CA LEU A 312 16.14 -9.37 -0.11
C LEU A 312 17.18 -8.25 -0.23
N VAL A 313 16.89 -7.04 0.25
CA VAL A 313 17.87 -5.93 0.19
C VAL A 313 19.06 -6.19 1.10
N ASN A 314 18.86 -6.81 2.26
CA ASN A 314 19.94 -7.19 3.15
C ASN A 314 20.84 -8.27 2.52
N GLU A 315 20.27 -9.27 1.84
CA GLU A 315 21.04 -10.25 1.07
C GLU A 315 21.96 -9.58 0.02
N LEU A 316 21.44 -8.56 -0.70
CA LEU A 316 22.24 -7.79 -1.67
C LEU A 316 23.35 -6.99 -1.00
N ILE A 317 23.07 -6.34 0.14
CA ILE A 317 24.07 -5.58 0.93
C ILE A 317 25.19 -6.50 1.41
N VAL A 318 24.86 -7.74 1.79
CA VAL A 318 25.85 -8.74 2.27
C VAL A 318 26.62 -9.40 1.12
N GLY A 319 26.20 -9.20 -0.14
CA GLY A 319 26.98 -9.61 -1.32
C GLY A 319 26.34 -10.65 -2.23
N ARG A 320 25.02 -10.87 -2.14
CA ARG A 320 24.32 -11.68 -3.16
C ARG A 320 24.44 -10.99 -4.52
N ASP A 321 24.79 -11.74 -5.56
CA ASP A 321 25.14 -11.23 -6.89
C ASP A 321 24.19 -11.71 -8.03
N PHE A 322 23.10 -12.38 -7.69
CA PHE A 322 22.07 -12.80 -8.64
C PHE A 322 20.69 -12.22 -8.26
N ALA A 323 19.85 -11.95 -9.26
CA ALA A 323 18.49 -11.45 -9.05
C ALA A 323 17.58 -12.54 -8.46
N LYS A 324 16.70 -12.14 -7.53
CA LYS A 324 15.74 -13.03 -6.86
C LYS A 324 14.35 -12.39 -6.86
N ARG A 325 13.38 -13.12 -7.39
CA ARG A 325 11.95 -12.72 -7.36
C ARG A 325 11.18 -13.67 -6.48
N VAL A 326 10.43 -13.11 -5.54
CA VAL A 326 9.59 -13.86 -4.61
C VAL A 326 8.12 -13.57 -4.93
N MET A 327 7.36 -14.65 -5.14
CA MET A 327 5.91 -14.60 -5.28
C MET A 327 5.28 -15.12 -4.00
N ILE A 328 4.36 -14.35 -3.41
CA ILE A 328 3.63 -14.75 -2.19
C ILE A 328 2.23 -15.20 -2.60
N SER A 329 1.80 -16.34 -2.09
CA SER A 329 0.44 -16.81 -2.21
C SER A 329 -0.55 -15.89 -1.49
N THR A 330 -1.82 -16.04 -1.83
CA THR A 330 -2.94 -15.29 -1.24
C THR A 330 -3.96 -16.26 -0.67
N ASP A 331 -4.80 -15.78 0.25
CA ASP A 331 -5.90 -16.58 0.82
C ASP A 331 -7.25 -15.98 0.40
N LEU A 332 -8.20 -16.81 -0.03
CA LEU A 332 -9.58 -16.39 -0.23
C LEU A 332 -10.34 -16.50 1.10
N ILE A 333 -10.81 -15.37 1.60
CA ILE A 333 -11.59 -15.26 2.84
C ILE A 333 -13.07 -15.11 2.46
N TRP A 334 -13.83 -16.19 2.60
CA TRP A 334 -15.26 -16.15 2.41
C TRP A 334 -15.97 -15.46 3.58
N ARG A 335 -16.89 -14.54 3.23
CA ARG A 335 -17.82 -13.86 4.15
C ARG A 335 -19.19 -13.76 3.50
N ASP A 336 -20.04 -12.83 3.94
CA ASP A 336 -21.46 -12.82 3.60
C ASP A 336 -21.81 -11.91 2.41
N SER A 337 -20.82 -11.31 1.73
CA SER A 337 -21.05 -10.41 0.61
C SER A 337 -21.28 -11.09 -0.75
N CYS A 338 -21.13 -12.40 -0.82
CA CYS A 338 -21.50 -13.23 -1.97
C CYS A 338 -21.93 -14.61 -1.50
N ARG A 339 -22.41 -15.48 -2.40
CA ARG A 339 -22.70 -16.89 -2.07
C ARG A 339 -21.45 -17.57 -1.56
N ARG A 340 -21.60 -18.46 -0.58
CA ARG A 340 -20.50 -19.28 -0.04
C ARG A 340 -20.57 -20.69 -0.60
N PRO A 341 -19.43 -21.39 -0.69
CA PRO A 341 -19.43 -22.85 -0.81
C PRO A 341 -20.12 -23.46 0.42
N ASP A 342 -20.88 -24.53 0.23
CA ASP A 342 -21.45 -25.29 1.34
C ASP A 342 -20.32 -25.82 2.23
N GLU A 343 -20.45 -25.70 3.56
CA GLU A 343 -19.41 -26.11 4.53
C GLU A 343 -19.01 -27.59 4.42
N THR A 344 -19.87 -28.42 3.86
CA THR A 344 -19.62 -29.84 3.59
C THR A 344 -18.58 -30.10 2.49
N VAL A 345 -18.35 -29.13 1.58
CA VAL A 345 -17.39 -29.27 0.46
C VAL A 345 -15.98 -28.82 0.86
N GLN A 346 -15.85 -27.95 1.87
CA GLN A 346 -14.54 -27.45 2.31
C GLN A 346 -13.68 -28.50 3.03
N ALA A 347 -14.28 -29.52 3.63
CA ALA A 347 -13.53 -30.56 4.37
C ALA A 347 -12.71 -31.47 3.44
N ASP A 348 -13.13 -31.67 2.20
CA ASP A 348 -12.49 -32.61 1.27
C ASP A 348 -11.28 -32.02 0.54
N VAL A 349 -11.17 -30.67 0.44
CA VAL A 349 -10.06 -30.00 -0.26
C VAL A 349 -8.81 -29.88 0.63
N ILE A 350 -8.97 -29.86 1.95
CA ILE A 350 -7.84 -29.73 2.90
C ILE A 350 -7.08 -31.05 3.06
N HIS A 351 -7.66 -32.19 2.69
CA HIS A 351 -7.03 -33.52 2.80
C HIS A 351 -6.45 -34.07 1.48
N ALA A 352 -6.46 -33.28 0.39
CA ALA A 352 -6.00 -33.71 -0.93
C ALA A 352 -4.72 -32.98 -1.42
N VAL A 353 -3.91 -32.42 -0.51
CA VAL A 353 -2.58 -31.83 -0.85
C VAL A 353 -1.51 -32.44 0.05
#